data_e8f4ccea4c9361bc9e3ab0b444f06ebf
#
_entry.id   e8f4ccea4c9361bc9e3ab0b444f06ebf
#
_cell.length_a   1.000
_cell.length_b   1.000
_cell.length_c   1.000
_cell.angle_alpha   90.00
_cell.angle_beta   90.00
_cell.angle_gamma   90.00
#
_symmetry.space_group_name_H-M   'P 1'
#
loop_
_entity.id
_entity.type
_entity.pdbx_description
1 polymer ?
#
loop_
_entity_poly.entity_id
_entity_poly.type
_entity_poly.pdbx_seq_one_letter_code
_entity_poly.pdbx_strand_id
1 'polypeptide(L)'
;MNVHRSQARFALWVLFTINALNFFDRQILGAVGELIRKEWVLSDGALGALGTAFTLLYAFVGVPFGRLTDRTKRTWLLSLGVFVWSLMTAVSGAALSFWQLFAARLGVGVGEASCAPAATSLIGDLFPAIRRALALSIFMLGLPVGIALSFALSGTIARSYGWRPVFYVAGIPGLICALAVLLVREPKRGAAEAHKIGARHRQGSPYGLVLSTPTMRWLIISGALHNFNMYAIGAFITPFLMRYHGADIRNANFVSMVAYGLFGVPGLILGGIVGDAVMKRRASGRLLVGAFAILGSVPLIFLALGRTSGDILGFMILMGAGCALMYSYYSTVYSTIQDVIEPGLRGTAMALYFFAMYVLGASLGPYGTGLLSDFFTRRAADSTGVIVLTQQALEPFRAAGLHAAMYIIPTLGVMLALVLFAASRTVTKDMERLHHWMYKSTTEDALADAATAAPSLAS
;
A
#
# COMPACT_ATOMS: atom_id res chain seq x y z
N MET A 1 1.27 -16.05 -33.84
CA MET A 1 0.32 -15.30 -32.98
C MET A 1 -0.04 -16.01 -31.68
N ASN A 2 -0.27 -17.33 -31.65
CA ASN A 2 -0.68 -18.05 -30.42
C ASN A 2 0.41 -18.17 -29.37
N VAL A 3 1.68 -18.33 -29.73
CA VAL A 3 2.81 -18.47 -28.79
C VAL A 3 3.04 -17.17 -27.98
N HIS A 4 2.90 -16.01 -28.60
CA HIS A 4 3.02 -14.73 -27.89
C HIS A 4 1.89 -14.49 -26.86
N ARG A 5 0.66 -14.92 -27.18
CA ARG A 5 -0.49 -14.81 -26.26
C ARG A 5 -0.37 -15.75 -25.05
N SER A 6 0.16 -16.96 -25.26
CA SER A 6 0.41 -17.92 -24.16
C SER A 6 1.48 -17.40 -23.20
N GLN A 7 2.58 -16.89 -23.73
CA GLN A 7 3.67 -16.29 -22.95
C GLN A 7 3.22 -15.06 -22.15
N ALA A 8 2.44 -14.17 -22.74
CA ALA A 8 1.92 -13.00 -22.03
C ALA A 8 0.96 -13.40 -20.88
N ARG A 9 0.11 -14.43 -21.08
CA ARG A 9 -0.76 -14.96 -20.02
C ARG A 9 0.05 -15.61 -18.90
N PHE A 10 1.05 -16.44 -19.25
CA PHE A 10 1.95 -17.04 -18.26
C PHE A 10 2.64 -15.97 -17.43
N ALA A 11 3.22 -14.95 -18.08
CA ALA A 11 3.84 -13.83 -17.39
C ALA A 11 2.86 -13.12 -16.44
N LEU A 12 1.62 -12.86 -16.87
CA LEU A 12 0.62 -12.20 -16.04
C LEU A 12 0.27 -13.01 -14.79
N TRP A 13 0.12 -14.33 -14.90
CA TRP A 13 -0.15 -15.19 -13.74
C TRP A 13 1.04 -15.25 -12.78
N VAL A 14 2.28 -15.33 -13.30
CA VAL A 14 3.49 -15.26 -12.47
C VAL A 14 3.54 -13.92 -11.73
N LEU A 15 3.32 -12.80 -12.42
CA LEU A 15 3.33 -11.47 -11.81
C LEU A 15 2.20 -11.28 -10.80
N PHE A 16 0.99 -11.80 -11.06
CA PHE A 16 -0.11 -11.83 -10.11
C PHE A 16 0.25 -12.59 -8.84
N THR A 17 0.81 -13.81 -8.99
CA THR A 17 1.22 -14.64 -7.85
C THR A 17 2.30 -13.94 -7.02
N ILE A 18 3.29 -13.34 -7.67
CA ILE A 18 4.33 -12.55 -7.02
C ILE A 18 3.73 -11.39 -6.22
N ASN A 19 2.77 -10.66 -6.81
CA ASN A 19 2.10 -9.56 -6.11
C ASN A 19 1.25 -10.05 -4.93
N ALA A 20 0.57 -11.19 -5.08
CA ALA A 20 -0.17 -11.80 -3.97
C ALA A 20 0.76 -12.24 -2.84
N LEU A 21 1.91 -12.86 -3.14
CA LEU A 21 2.91 -13.22 -2.14
C LEU A 21 3.54 -11.99 -1.48
N ASN A 22 3.75 -10.91 -2.23
CA ASN A 22 4.26 -9.65 -1.70
C ASN A 22 3.32 -9.07 -0.62
N PHE A 23 2.01 -9.01 -0.88
CA PHE A 23 1.03 -8.55 0.09
C PHE A 23 0.75 -9.55 1.20
N PHE A 24 0.93 -10.85 0.93
CA PHE A 24 0.90 -11.89 1.95
C PHE A 24 2.00 -11.63 2.99
N ASP A 25 3.24 -11.47 2.56
CA ASP A 25 4.41 -11.29 3.43
C ASP A 25 4.30 -10.03 4.30
N ARG A 26 3.81 -8.94 3.74
CA ARG A 26 3.58 -7.68 4.47
C ARG A 26 2.65 -7.83 5.67
N GLN A 27 1.68 -8.75 5.61
CA GLN A 27 0.68 -8.93 6.66
C GLN A 27 1.05 -10.01 7.69
N ILE A 28 2.10 -10.80 7.48
CA ILE A 28 2.49 -11.87 8.41
C ILE A 28 2.72 -11.31 9.83
N LEU A 29 3.44 -10.19 9.96
CA LEU A 29 3.68 -9.59 11.28
C LEU A 29 2.38 -9.14 11.95
N GLY A 30 1.42 -8.61 11.22
CA GLY A 30 0.08 -8.30 11.75
C GLY A 30 -0.67 -9.55 12.20
N ALA A 31 -0.52 -10.65 11.45
CA ALA A 31 -1.22 -11.90 11.71
C ALA A 31 -0.65 -12.70 12.90
N VAL A 32 0.69 -12.73 13.07
CA VAL A 32 1.34 -13.56 14.09
C VAL A 32 2.18 -12.78 15.10
N GLY A 33 2.23 -11.44 14.98
CA GLY A 33 3.08 -10.58 15.80
C GLY A 33 2.83 -10.72 17.30
N GLU A 34 1.59 -10.98 17.72
CA GLU A 34 1.26 -11.21 19.12
C GLU A 34 1.96 -12.45 19.70
N LEU A 35 2.12 -13.52 18.90
CA LEU A 35 2.87 -14.71 19.33
C LEU A 35 4.36 -14.41 19.46
N ILE A 36 4.93 -13.67 18.50
CA ILE A 36 6.34 -13.23 18.53
C ILE A 36 6.57 -12.33 19.74
N ARG A 37 5.67 -11.38 19.97
CA ARG A 37 5.75 -10.47 21.12
C ARG A 37 5.76 -11.22 22.45
N LYS A 38 4.88 -12.20 22.61
CA LYS A 38 4.80 -13.00 23.83
C LYS A 38 6.04 -13.87 24.04
N GLU A 39 6.54 -14.51 22.97
CA GLU A 39 7.72 -15.38 23.06
C GLU A 39 8.98 -14.61 23.48
N TRP A 40 9.18 -13.41 22.94
CA TRP A 40 10.38 -12.61 23.22
C TRP A 40 10.14 -11.47 24.21
N VAL A 41 8.96 -11.42 24.83
CA VAL A 41 8.57 -10.39 25.82
C VAL A 41 8.82 -8.97 25.29
N LEU A 42 8.39 -8.71 24.06
CA LEU A 42 8.59 -7.42 23.40
C LEU A 42 7.57 -6.38 23.85
N SER A 43 7.94 -5.11 23.74
CA SER A 43 7.00 -3.99 23.77
C SER A 43 6.21 -3.88 22.46
N ASP A 44 5.08 -3.16 22.46
CA ASP A 44 4.31 -2.91 21.24
C ASP A 44 5.06 -1.99 20.27
N GLY A 45 5.87 -1.06 20.80
CA GLY A 45 6.79 -0.26 19.98
C GLY A 45 7.82 -1.11 19.25
N ALA A 46 8.40 -2.12 19.91
CA ALA A 46 9.32 -3.07 19.27
C ALA A 46 8.62 -3.89 18.17
N LEU A 47 7.39 -4.36 18.43
CA LEU A 47 6.61 -5.06 17.41
C LEU A 47 6.33 -4.15 16.19
N GLY A 48 5.94 -2.90 16.42
CA GLY A 48 5.75 -1.91 15.36
C GLY A 48 7.02 -1.61 14.58
N ALA A 49 8.20 -1.59 15.25
CA ALA A 49 9.48 -1.35 14.61
C ALA A 49 9.85 -2.43 13.56
N LEU A 50 9.42 -3.68 13.73
CA LEU A 50 9.60 -4.73 12.71
C LEU A 50 8.90 -4.41 11.39
N GLY A 51 7.70 -3.83 11.45
CA GLY A 51 6.98 -3.36 10.25
C GLY A 51 7.62 -2.11 9.64
N THR A 52 8.06 -1.20 10.50
CA THR A 52 8.75 0.04 10.10
C THR A 52 10.07 -0.23 9.37
N ALA A 53 10.88 -1.15 9.86
CA ALA A 53 12.15 -1.54 9.24
C ALA A 53 11.97 -1.91 7.76
N PHE A 54 10.99 -2.76 7.48
CA PHE A 54 10.62 -3.17 6.14
C PHE A 54 10.20 -1.96 5.28
N THR A 55 9.22 -1.17 5.73
CA THR A 55 8.61 -0.10 4.92
C THR A 55 9.56 1.05 4.62
N LEU A 56 10.43 1.42 5.56
CA LEU A 56 11.46 2.43 5.33
C LEU A 56 12.43 2.00 4.24
N LEU A 57 12.98 0.80 4.37
CA LEU A 57 13.98 0.34 3.41
C LEU A 57 13.36 0.12 2.02
N TYR A 58 12.13 -0.41 1.96
CA TYR A 58 11.35 -0.49 0.74
C TYR A 58 11.22 0.88 0.03
N ALA A 59 10.90 1.94 0.76
CA ALA A 59 10.72 3.26 0.20
C ALA A 59 12.03 3.85 -0.35
N PHE A 60 13.13 3.75 0.41
CA PHE A 60 14.42 4.30 -0.01
C PHE A 60 15.04 3.52 -1.18
N VAL A 61 14.97 2.20 -1.15
CA VAL A 61 15.54 1.33 -2.17
C VAL A 61 14.70 1.32 -3.45
N GLY A 62 13.38 1.55 -3.33
CA GLY A 62 12.48 1.63 -4.49
C GLY A 62 12.87 2.68 -5.53
N VAL A 63 13.45 3.81 -5.11
CA VAL A 63 13.88 4.89 -6.01
C VAL A 63 15.04 4.43 -6.92
N PRO A 64 16.17 3.90 -6.41
CA PRO A 64 17.22 3.36 -7.28
C PRO A 64 16.77 2.15 -8.09
N PHE A 65 15.90 1.28 -7.57
CA PHE A 65 15.38 0.14 -8.34
C PHE A 65 14.51 0.58 -9.52
N GLY A 66 13.75 1.66 -9.39
CA GLY A 66 13.03 2.26 -10.53
C GLY A 66 14.00 2.58 -11.69
N ARG A 67 15.12 3.25 -11.39
CA ARG A 67 16.15 3.57 -12.40
C ARG A 67 16.86 2.31 -12.94
N LEU A 68 17.11 1.33 -12.06
CA LEU A 68 17.75 0.07 -12.45
C LEU A 68 16.84 -0.73 -13.39
N THR A 69 15.53 -0.72 -13.16
CA THR A 69 14.51 -1.31 -14.05
C THR A 69 14.62 -0.75 -15.47
N ASP A 70 14.95 0.54 -15.63
CA ASP A 70 15.10 1.16 -16.94
C ASP A 70 16.39 0.79 -17.67
N ARG A 71 17.41 0.32 -16.96
CA ARG A 71 18.75 0.07 -17.50
C ARG A 71 19.10 -1.41 -17.64
N THR A 72 18.40 -2.30 -16.93
CA THR A 72 18.69 -3.73 -16.88
C THR A 72 17.55 -4.57 -17.46
N LYS A 73 17.76 -5.88 -17.58
CA LYS A 73 16.70 -6.82 -17.90
C LYS A 73 15.73 -6.91 -16.69
N ARG A 74 14.47 -6.52 -16.91
CA ARG A 74 13.43 -6.46 -15.86
C ARG A 74 13.14 -7.83 -15.26
N THR A 75 13.15 -8.87 -16.07
CA THR A 75 12.96 -10.26 -15.61
C THR A 75 14.06 -10.69 -14.66
N TRP A 76 15.33 -10.34 -14.93
CA TRP A 76 16.44 -10.62 -14.04
C TRP A 76 16.36 -9.85 -12.72
N LEU A 77 16.08 -8.54 -12.82
CA LEU A 77 15.92 -7.69 -11.63
C LEU A 77 14.78 -8.17 -10.74
N LEU A 78 13.64 -8.50 -11.36
CA LEU A 78 12.49 -9.02 -10.64
C LEU A 78 12.78 -10.39 -10.01
N SER A 79 13.40 -11.33 -10.76
CA SER A 79 13.76 -12.64 -10.24
C SER A 79 14.70 -12.54 -9.04
N LEU A 80 15.77 -11.73 -9.13
CA LEU A 80 16.69 -11.50 -8.01
C LEU A 80 15.99 -10.88 -6.81
N GLY A 81 15.14 -9.88 -7.03
CA GLY A 81 14.37 -9.26 -5.96
C GLY A 81 13.43 -10.25 -5.27
N VAL A 82 12.66 -11.03 -6.05
CA VAL A 82 11.78 -12.09 -5.53
C VAL A 82 12.57 -13.14 -4.75
N PHE A 83 13.73 -13.57 -5.27
CA PHE A 83 14.61 -14.51 -4.59
C PHE A 83 15.09 -13.96 -3.25
N VAL A 84 15.62 -12.73 -3.23
CA VAL A 84 16.15 -12.10 -2.01
C VAL A 84 15.07 -11.95 -0.95
N TRP A 85 13.89 -11.39 -1.30
CA TRP A 85 12.86 -11.23 -0.28
C TRP A 85 12.31 -12.57 0.23
N SER A 86 12.10 -13.55 -0.67
CA SER A 86 11.56 -14.86 -0.29
C SER A 86 12.53 -15.63 0.60
N LEU A 87 13.83 -15.54 0.32
CA LEU A 87 14.88 -16.09 1.17
C LEU A 87 14.87 -15.42 2.55
N MET A 88 14.82 -14.08 2.59
CA MET A 88 14.77 -13.33 3.84
C MET A 88 13.47 -13.59 4.64
N THR A 89 12.35 -13.80 3.96
CA THR A 89 11.11 -14.25 4.58
C THR A 89 11.29 -15.63 5.21
N ALA A 90 11.86 -16.60 4.50
CA ALA A 90 12.15 -17.91 5.08
C ALA A 90 13.12 -17.81 6.27
N VAL A 91 14.18 -17.00 6.15
CA VAL A 91 15.13 -16.72 7.25
C VAL A 91 14.43 -16.09 8.46
N SER A 92 13.39 -15.27 8.24
CA SER A 92 12.57 -14.73 9.33
C SER A 92 11.94 -15.82 10.20
N GLY A 93 11.54 -16.96 9.58
CA GLY A 93 11.03 -18.12 10.32
C GLY A 93 12.09 -18.85 11.18
N ALA A 94 13.37 -18.72 10.84
CA ALA A 94 14.49 -19.27 11.60
C ALA A 94 15.04 -18.32 12.67
N ALA A 95 14.50 -17.09 12.79
CA ALA A 95 15.00 -16.10 13.74
C ALA A 95 14.84 -16.59 15.20
N LEU A 96 15.91 -16.42 15.98
CA LEU A 96 15.97 -16.76 17.40
C LEU A 96 15.92 -15.51 18.29
N SER A 97 15.99 -14.31 17.70
CA SER A 97 15.96 -13.05 18.44
C SER A 97 15.29 -11.95 17.62
N PHE A 98 14.87 -10.89 18.32
CA PHE A 98 14.32 -9.67 17.70
C PHE A 98 15.24 -9.11 16.63
N TRP A 99 16.54 -8.99 16.90
CA TRP A 99 17.50 -8.39 15.97
C TRP A 99 17.73 -9.21 14.70
N GLN A 100 17.67 -10.54 14.79
CA GLN A 100 17.73 -11.40 13.61
C GLN A 100 16.49 -11.25 12.76
N LEU A 101 15.31 -11.22 13.36
CA LEU A 101 14.07 -10.96 12.64
C LEU A 101 14.07 -9.56 12.02
N PHE A 102 14.51 -8.55 12.76
CA PHE A 102 14.61 -7.17 12.28
C PHE A 102 15.53 -7.08 11.05
N ALA A 103 16.71 -7.68 11.10
CA ALA A 103 17.64 -7.71 9.97
C ALA A 103 17.06 -8.45 8.76
N ALA A 104 16.37 -9.58 8.98
CA ALA A 104 15.69 -10.30 7.92
C ALA A 104 14.58 -9.44 7.27
N ARG A 105 13.78 -8.71 8.06
CA ARG A 105 12.75 -7.78 7.56
C ARG A 105 13.31 -6.62 6.74
N LEU A 106 14.51 -6.11 7.09
CA LEU A 106 15.23 -5.16 6.24
C LEU A 106 15.55 -5.78 4.87
N GLY A 107 16.06 -7.01 4.84
CA GLY A 107 16.35 -7.73 3.60
C GLY A 107 15.11 -7.98 2.73
N VAL A 108 13.97 -8.29 3.36
CA VAL A 108 12.67 -8.38 2.66
C VAL A 108 12.34 -7.06 1.98
N GLY A 109 12.47 -5.92 2.68
CA GLY A 109 12.21 -4.60 2.13
C GLY A 109 13.05 -4.27 0.89
N VAL A 110 14.33 -4.67 0.89
CA VAL A 110 15.23 -4.51 -0.28
C VAL A 110 14.71 -5.32 -1.48
N GLY A 111 14.42 -6.60 -1.28
CA GLY A 111 13.96 -7.47 -2.37
C GLY A 111 12.64 -7.01 -2.98
N GLU A 112 11.66 -6.71 -2.13
CA GLU A 112 10.32 -6.29 -2.56
C GLU A 112 10.30 -4.97 -3.34
N ALA A 113 11.23 -4.07 -3.09
CA ALA A 113 11.31 -2.77 -3.76
C ALA A 113 11.48 -2.89 -5.29
N SER A 114 11.95 -4.03 -5.79
CA SER A 114 12.07 -4.30 -7.23
C SER A 114 10.74 -4.65 -7.91
N CYS A 115 9.75 -5.13 -7.14
CA CYS A 115 8.56 -5.78 -7.68
C CYS A 115 7.69 -4.84 -8.51
N ALA A 116 7.19 -3.76 -7.91
CA ALA A 116 6.23 -2.88 -8.56
C ALA A 116 6.79 -2.21 -9.83
N PRO A 117 8.02 -1.63 -9.85
CA PRO A 117 8.57 -1.04 -11.06
C PRO A 117 8.78 -2.05 -12.18
N ALA A 118 9.35 -3.22 -11.87
CA ALA A 118 9.64 -4.24 -12.89
C ALA A 118 8.35 -4.86 -13.44
N ALA A 119 7.40 -5.23 -12.56
CA ALA A 119 6.15 -5.88 -12.97
C ALA A 119 5.27 -4.96 -13.82
N THR A 120 5.08 -3.70 -13.41
CA THR A 120 4.27 -2.74 -14.17
C THR A 120 4.89 -2.40 -15.52
N SER A 121 6.21 -2.28 -15.59
CA SER A 121 6.93 -2.08 -16.84
C SER A 121 6.82 -3.29 -17.78
N LEU A 122 6.94 -4.52 -17.26
CA LEU A 122 6.74 -5.74 -18.05
C LEU A 122 5.31 -5.84 -18.61
N ILE A 123 4.30 -5.58 -17.78
CA ILE A 123 2.89 -5.58 -18.21
C ILE A 123 2.67 -4.53 -19.31
N GLY A 124 3.27 -3.34 -19.16
CA GLY A 124 3.21 -2.26 -20.15
C GLY A 124 3.64 -2.70 -21.55
N ASP A 125 4.70 -3.51 -21.63
CA ASP A 125 5.26 -3.97 -22.91
C ASP A 125 4.70 -5.32 -23.41
N LEU A 126 4.13 -6.13 -22.53
CA LEU A 126 3.52 -7.43 -22.89
C LEU A 126 2.09 -7.29 -23.42
N PHE A 127 1.38 -6.21 -23.00
CA PHE A 127 -0.02 -6.04 -23.35
C PHE A 127 -0.27 -4.73 -24.12
N PRO A 128 -0.97 -4.79 -25.27
CA PRO A 128 -1.34 -3.59 -26.02
C PRO A 128 -2.26 -2.70 -25.19
N ALA A 129 -2.28 -1.39 -25.50
CA ALA A 129 -3.01 -0.37 -24.74
C ALA A 129 -4.45 -0.76 -24.41
N ILE A 130 -5.18 -1.37 -25.35
CA ILE A 130 -6.59 -1.80 -25.19
C ILE A 130 -6.78 -2.91 -24.14
N ARG A 131 -5.74 -3.70 -23.81
CA ARG A 131 -5.77 -4.79 -22.81
C ARG A 131 -4.91 -4.54 -21.61
N ARG A 132 -4.09 -3.50 -21.61
CA ARG A 132 -3.14 -3.15 -20.54
C ARG A 132 -3.87 -2.85 -19.22
N ALA A 133 -4.98 -2.13 -19.26
CA ALA A 133 -5.78 -1.82 -18.08
C ALA A 133 -6.28 -3.11 -17.39
N LEU A 134 -6.82 -4.05 -18.16
CA LEU A 134 -7.26 -5.34 -17.61
C LEU A 134 -6.09 -6.16 -17.03
N ALA A 135 -4.94 -6.19 -17.69
CA ALA A 135 -3.77 -6.90 -17.19
C ALA A 135 -3.25 -6.30 -15.88
N LEU A 136 -3.19 -4.96 -15.77
CA LEU A 136 -2.85 -4.27 -14.53
C LEU A 136 -3.88 -4.52 -13.42
N SER A 137 -5.17 -4.58 -13.76
CA SER A 137 -6.22 -4.90 -12.79
C SER A 137 -6.05 -6.31 -12.23
N ILE A 138 -5.76 -7.30 -13.08
CA ILE A 138 -5.48 -8.68 -12.65
C ILE A 138 -4.25 -8.71 -11.74
N PHE A 139 -3.18 -8.02 -12.11
CA PHE A 139 -1.99 -7.89 -11.26
C PHE A 139 -2.32 -7.29 -9.89
N MET A 140 -3.13 -6.22 -9.85
CA MET A 140 -3.52 -5.54 -8.62
C MET A 140 -4.47 -6.35 -7.74
N LEU A 141 -5.23 -7.32 -8.28
CA LEU A 141 -5.99 -8.26 -7.46
C LEU A 141 -5.09 -9.09 -6.52
N GLY A 142 -3.78 -9.17 -6.79
CA GLY A 142 -2.81 -9.75 -5.87
C GLY A 142 -2.82 -9.09 -4.49
N LEU A 143 -3.12 -7.79 -4.39
CA LEU A 143 -3.20 -7.08 -3.11
C LEU A 143 -4.28 -7.64 -2.18
N PRO A 144 -5.58 -7.58 -2.48
CA PRO A 144 -6.60 -8.09 -1.57
C PRO A 144 -6.51 -9.61 -1.37
N VAL A 145 -6.12 -10.36 -2.41
CA VAL A 145 -5.93 -11.81 -2.31
C VAL A 145 -4.77 -12.15 -1.37
N GLY A 146 -3.63 -11.46 -1.49
CA GLY A 146 -2.47 -11.68 -0.62
C GLY A 146 -2.77 -11.35 0.83
N ILE A 147 -3.45 -10.23 1.10
CA ILE A 147 -3.87 -9.84 2.46
C ILE A 147 -4.81 -10.91 3.05
N ALA A 148 -5.85 -11.30 2.33
CA ALA A 148 -6.81 -12.29 2.80
C ALA A 148 -6.16 -13.64 3.08
N LEU A 149 -5.31 -14.13 2.17
CA LEU A 149 -4.57 -15.37 2.34
C LEU A 149 -3.59 -15.32 3.51
N SER A 150 -2.93 -14.17 3.73
CA SER A 150 -2.02 -14.01 4.86
C SER A 150 -2.74 -14.24 6.18
N PHE A 151 -3.84 -13.55 6.45
CA PHE A 151 -4.59 -13.76 7.68
C PHE A 151 -5.19 -15.17 7.77
N ALA A 152 -5.79 -15.69 6.68
CA ALA A 152 -6.42 -17.00 6.66
C ALA A 152 -5.44 -18.13 7.00
N LEU A 153 -4.30 -18.16 6.31
CA LEU A 153 -3.30 -19.23 6.47
C LEU A 153 -2.48 -19.04 7.73
N SER A 154 -2.05 -17.80 8.03
CA SER A 154 -1.23 -17.52 9.20
C SER A 154 -1.92 -17.89 10.49
N GLY A 155 -3.20 -17.55 10.66
CA GLY A 155 -3.97 -17.91 11.86
C GLY A 155 -4.12 -19.41 12.05
N THR A 156 -4.38 -20.13 10.95
CA THR A 156 -4.55 -21.58 10.98
C THR A 156 -3.22 -22.31 11.29
N ILE A 157 -2.14 -21.93 10.61
CA ILE A 157 -0.82 -22.51 10.80
C ILE A 157 -0.29 -22.17 12.19
N ALA A 158 -0.39 -20.92 12.62
CA ALA A 158 0.14 -20.45 13.87
C ALA A 158 -0.54 -21.10 15.09
N ARG A 159 -1.83 -21.44 14.98
CA ARG A 159 -2.55 -22.16 16.03
C ARG A 159 -1.96 -23.54 16.32
N SER A 160 -1.56 -24.27 15.27
CA SER A 160 -1.14 -25.67 15.37
C SER A 160 0.37 -25.84 15.48
N TYR A 161 1.15 -24.95 14.84
CA TYR A 161 2.60 -25.13 14.66
C TYR A 161 3.42 -23.91 15.12
N GLY A 162 2.77 -22.88 15.69
CA GLY A 162 3.43 -21.64 16.05
C GLY A 162 3.71 -20.72 14.86
N TRP A 163 4.31 -19.56 15.12
CA TRP A 163 4.46 -18.50 14.12
C TRP A 163 5.56 -18.75 13.06
N ARG A 164 6.60 -19.54 13.38
CA ARG A 164 7.75 -19.77 12.49
C ARG A 164 7.39 -20.41 11.15
N PRO A 165 6.57 -21.49 11.09
CA PRO A 165 6.18 -22.12 9.82
C PRO A 165 5.43 -21.19 8.87
N VAL A 166 4.78 -20.15 9.36
CA VAL A 166 4.08 -19.16 8.52
C VAL A 166 5.05 -18.48 7.55
N PHE A 167 6.25 -18.14 8.02
CA PHE A 167 7.28 -17.53 7.19
C PHE A 167 7.83 -18.48 6.13
N TYR A 168 7.94 -19.77 6.41
CA TYR A 168 8.36 -20.75 5.41
C TYR A 168 7.29 -20.95 4.34
N VAL A 169 6.01 -21.00 4.73
CA VAL A 169 4.88 -21.10 3.78
C VAL A 169 4.80 -19.86 2.88
N ALA A 170 5.21 -18.69 3.35
CA ALA A 170 5.30 -17.49 2.53
C ALA A 170 6.54 -17.48 1.62
N GLY A 171 7.70 -17.84 2.16
CA GLY A 171 8.98 -17.75 1.44
C GLY A 171 9.16 -18.81 0.34
N ILE A 172 8.80 -20.07 0.60
CA ILE A 172 9.05 -21.16 -0.35
C ILE A 172 8.34 -20.97 -1.70
N PRO A 173 7.04 -20.60 -1.78
CA PRO A 173 6.40 -20.33 -3.06
C PRO A 173 7.03 -19.16 -3.81
N GLY A 174 7.54 -18.17 -3.08
CA GLY A 174 8.25 -17.05 -3.68
C GLY A 174 9.55 -17.46 -4.36
N LEU A 175 10.33 -18.39 -3.77
CA LEU A 175 11.52 -18.95 -4.42
C LEU A 175 11.18 -19.67 -5.74
N ILE A 176 10.05 -20.39 -5.79
CA ILE A 176 9.54 -21.00 -7.03
C ILE A 176 9.17 -19.90 -8.05
N CYS A 177 8.51 -18.83 -7.61
CA CYS A 177 8.17 -17.72 -8.48
C CYS A 177 9.42 -17.00 -9.02
N ALA A 178 10.49 -16.87 -8.24
CA ALA A 178 11.76 -16.32 -8.70
C ALA A 178 12.32 -17.09 -9.90
N LEU A 179 12.27 -18.41 -9.87
CA LEU A 179 12.65 -19.26 -11.00
C LEU A 179 11.66 -19.12 -12.17
N ALA A 180 10.36 -19.07 -11.88
CA ALA A 180 9.33 -18.92 -12.92
C ALA A 180 9.46 -17.62 -13.71
N VAL A 181 9.90 -16.52 -13.07
CA VAL A 181 10.16 -15.24 -13.76
C VAL A 181 11.24 -15.37 -14.84
N LEU A 182 12.26 -16.20 -14.62
CA LEU A 182 13.32 -16.42 -15.61
C LEU A 182 12.82 -17.10 -16.90
N LEU A 183 11.67 -17.80 -16.83
CA LEU A 183 11.01 -18.40 -17.99
C LEU A 183 10.17 -17.38 -18.78
N VAL A 184 9.94 -16.19 -18.22
CA VAL A 184 9.25 -15.10 -18.90
C VAL A 184 10.20 -14.46 -19.90
N ARG A 185 9.83 -14.44 -21.17
CA ARG A 185 10.61 -13.76 -22.21
C ARG A 185 10.55 -12.27 -22.00
N GLU A 186 11.72 -11.64 -21.89
CA GLU A 186 11.86 -10.19 -21.80
C GLU A 186 11.34 -9.51 -23.08
N PRO A 187 10.25 -8.70 -23.01
CA PRO A 187 9.77 -7.97 -24.18
C PRO A 187 10.72 -6.81 -24.51
N LYS A 188 10.82 -6.47 -25.80
CA LYS A 188 11.51 -5.22 -26.19
C LYS A 188 10.78 -4.04 -25.55
N ARG A 189 11.53 -3.05 -25.08
CA ARG A 189 10.96 -1.83 -24.50
C ARG A 189 10.14 -1.07 -25.54
N GLY A 190 8.92 -0.67 -25.14
CA GLY A 190 7.98 -0.03 -26.05
C GLY A 190 7.35 -0.97 -27.08
N ALA A 191 7.47 -2.32 -26.92
CA ALA A 191 6.96 -3.29 -27.89
C ALA A 191 5.45 -3.23 -28.11
N ALA A 192 4.70 -2.71 -27.16
CA ALA A 192 3.24 -2.57 -27.21
C ALA A 192 2.77 -1.15 -27.53
N GLU A 193 3.66 -0.20 -27.78
CA GLU A 193 3.32 1.18 -28.10
C GLU A 193 3.25 1.39 -29.63
N ALA A 194 2.09 1.87 -30.11
CA ALA A 194 1.86 2.10 -31.53
C ALA A 194 2.54 3.38 -32.07
N HIS A 195 2.77 4.38 -31.21
CA HIS A 195 3.43 5.65 -31.57
C HIS A 195 4.20 6.20 -30.39
N LYS A 196 5.42 6.70 -30.65
CA LYS A 196 6.15 7.55 -29.70
C LYS A 196 5.48 8.93 -29.71
N ILE A 197 4.63 9.20 -28.74
CA ILE A 197 4.15 10.56 -28.50
C ILE A 197 5.37 11.33 -27.97
N GLY A 198 5.86 12.27 -28.77
CA GLY A 198 6.87 13.23 -28.35
C GLY A 198 6.28 14.11 -27.24
N ALA A 199 6.51 13.72 -25.98
CA ALA A 199 6.04 14.50 -24.85
C ALA A 199 6.93 15.74 -24.72
N ARG A 200 6.41 16.92 -25.09
CA ARG A 200 7.00 18.20 -24.70
C ARG A 200 6.94 18.28 -23.16
N HIS A 201 8.09 18.33 -22.50
CA HIS A 201 8.15 18.51 -21.06
C HIS A 201 8.18 20.00 -20.72
N ARG A 202 7.42 20.41 -19.70
CA ARG A 202 7.61 21.72 -19.08
C ARG A 202 9.08 21.88 -18.67
N GLN A 203 9.67 23.04 -18.95
CA GLN A 203 11.01 23.34 -18.47
C GLN A 203 11.01 23.45 -16.94
N GLY A 204 11.91 22.75 -16.27
CA GLY A 204 12.05 22.76 -14.82
C GLY A 204 12.37 21.40 -14.21
N SER A 205 12.68 21.38 -12.94
CA SER A 205 12.85 20.12 -12.20
C SER A 205 11.52 19.37 -12.13
N PRO A 206 11.45 18.09 -12.54
CA PRO A 206 10.23 17.29 -12.47
C PRO A 206 9.59 17.28 -11.07
N TYR A 207 10.42 17.17 -10.03
CA TYR A 207 9.95 17.22 -8.63
C TYR A 207 9.40 18.60 -8.25
N GLY A 208 10.08 19.67 -8.68
CA GLY A 208 9.62 21.04 -8.44
C GLY A 208 8.26 21.31 -9.10
N LEU A 209 8.05 20.85 -10.34
CA LEU A 209 6.79 21.00 -11.07
C LEU A 209 5.63 20.25 -10.38
N VAL A 210 5.88 19.03 -9.90
CA VAL A 210 4.89 18.24 -9.14
C VAL A 210 4.53 18.94 -7.83
N LEU A 211 5.52 19.40 -7.07
CA LEU A 211 5.32 20.07 -5.78
C LEU A 211 4.76 21.50 -5.94
N SER A 212 4.90 22.13 -7.10
CA SER A 212 4.27 23.43 -7.38
C SER A 212 2.75 23.35 -7.55
N THR A 213 2.21 22.14 -7.78
CA THR A 213 0.77 21.89 -7.86
C THR A 213 0.15 21.84 -6.46
N PRO A 214 -0.70 22.81 -6.05
CA PRO A 214 -1.27 22.87 -4.70
C PRO A 214 -2.01 21.61 -4.30
N THR A 215 -2.82 21.05 -5.21
CA THR A 215 -3.55 19.79 -4.95
C THR A 215 -2.60 18.66 -4.63
N MET A 216 -1.47 18.53 -5.34
CA MET A 216 -0.50 17.45 -5.10
C MET A 216 0.09 17.48 -3.71
N ARG A 217 0.36 18.67 -3.16
CA ARG A 217 0.84 18.83 -1.77
C ARG A 217 -0.16 18.28 -0.76
N TRP A 218 -1.44 18.60 -0.91
CA TRP A 218 -2.50 18.06 -0.07
C TRP A 218 -2.63 16.54 -0.21
N LEU A 219 -2.52 16.01 -1.44
CA LEU A 219 -2.60 14.57 -1.67
C LEU A 219 -1.42 13.82 -1.04
N ILE A 220 -0.21 14.38 -1.05
CA ILE A 220 0.96 13.81 -0.37
C ILE A 220 0.71 13.70 1.14
N ILE A 221 0.21 14.77 1.78
CA ILE A 221 -0.15 14.76 3.20
C ILE A 221 -1.25 13.72 3.47
N SER A 222 -2.29 13.70 2.62
CA SER A 222 -3.38 12.72 2.76
C SER A 222 -2.89 11.29 2.64
N GLY A 223 -1.92 11.02 1.75
CA GLY A 223 -1.30 9.70 1.59
C GLY A 223 -0.59 9.23 2.85
N ALA A 224 0.16 10.12 3.49
CA ALA A 224 0.82 9.83 4.76
C ALA A 224 -0.18 9.48 5.86
N LEU A 225 -1.21 10.30 6.07
CA LEU A 225 -2.25 10.07 7.09
C LEU A 225 -3.04 8.78 6.83
N HIS A 226 -3.44 8.55 5.58
CA HIS A 226 -4.19 7.35 5.19
C HIS A 226 -3.39 6.09 5.45
N ASN A 227 -2.14 6.06 5.02
CA ASN A 227 -1.30 4.86 5.19
C ASN A 227 -0.84 4.65 6.62
N PHE A 228 -0.68 5.71 7.43
CA PHE A 228 -0.53 5.54 8.86
C PHE A 228 -1.68 4.69 9.42
N ASN A 229 -2.92 5.08 9.16
CA ASN A 229 -4.10 4.37 9.65
C ASN A 229 -4.18 2.93 9.13
N MET A 230 -4.01 2.72 7.82
CA MET A 230 -4.12 1.39 7.22
C MET A 230 -3.06 0.43 7.76
N TYR A 231 -1.81 0.88 7.89
CA TYR A 231 -0.73 0.05 8.42
C TYR A 231 -0.84 -0.16 9.94
N ALA A 232 -1.36 0.82 10.69
CA ALA A 232 -1.65 0.67 12.12
C ALA A 232 -2.75 -0.39 12.33
N ILE A 233 -3.86 -0.32 11.58
CA ILE A 233 -4.92 -1.34 11.62
C ILE A 233 -4.32 -2.71 11.27
N GLY A 234 -3.62 -2.81 10.13
CA GLY A 234 -3.03 -4.08 9.68
C GLY A 234 -2.08 -4.73 10.69
N ALA A 235 -1.33 -3.94 11.44
CA ALA A 235 -0.39 -4.42 12.46
C ALA A 235 -1.08 -4.84 13.77
N PHE A 236 -2.12 -4.13 14.20
CA PHE A 236 -2.67 -4.27 15.55
C PHE A 236 -4.09 -4.82 15.64
N ILE A 237 -4.80 -5.03 14.52
CA ILE A 237 -6.17 -5.59 14.55
C ILE A 237 -6.21 -7.00 15.17
N THR A 238 -5.31 -7.90 14.80
CA THR A 238 -5.21 -9.24 15.38
C THR A 238 -4.78 -9.21 16.85
N PRO A 239 -3.69 -8.52 17.25
CA PRO A 239 -3.35 -8.31 18.66
C PRO A 239 -4.51 -7.71 19.48
N PHE A 240 -5.23 -6.74 18.94
CA PHE A 240 -6.39 -6.13 19.60
C PHE A 240 -7.50 -7.16 19.86
N LEU A 241 -7.86 -7.96 18.86
CA LEU A 241 -8.88 -9.01 19.01
C LEU A 241 -8.45 -10.06 20.04
N MET A 242 -7.17 -10.44 20.06
CA MET A 242 -6.65 -11.42 21.01
C MET A 242 -6.64 -10.87 22.44
N ARG A 243 -6.21 -9.63 22.65
CA ARG A 243 -6.03 -9.05 23.98
C ARG A 243 -7.31 -8.50 24.57
N TYR A 244 -8.09 -7.75 23.78
CA TYR A 244 -9.28 -7.07 24.27
C TYR A 244 -10.54 -7.93 24.18
N HIS A 245 -10.74 -8.65 23.05
CA HIS A 245 -11.90 -9.51 22.85
C HIS A 245 -11.68 -10.97 23.29
N GLY A 246 -10.45 -11.37 23.69
CA GLY A 246 -10.13 -12.73 24.12
C GLY A 246 -10.18 -13.77 23.01
N ALA A 247 -10.13 -13.35 21.73
CA ALA A 247 -10.16 -14.27 20.60
C ALA A 247 -8.88 -15.11 20.50
N ASP A 248 -9.02 -16.38 20.16
CA ASP A 248 -7.85 -17.19 19.77
C ASP A 248 -7.25 -16.70 18.46
N ILE A 249 -6.00 -17.06 18.18
CA ILE A 249 -5.23 -16.59 17.02
C ILE A 249 -5.93 -16.88 15.68
N ARG A 250 -6.62 -18.02 15.56
CA ARG A 250 -7.35 -18.39 14.33
C ARG A 250 -8.57 -17.50 14.12
N ASN A 251 -9.38 -17.32 15.15
CA ASN A 251 -10.59 -16.48 15.08
C ASN A 251 -10.22 -15.01 14.91
N ALA A 252 -9.20 -14.51 15.62
CA ALA A 252 -8.70 -13.15 15.46
C ALA A 252 -8.25 -12.89 14.02
N ASN A 253 -7.49 -13.79 13.42
CA ASN A 253 -7.06 -13.69 12.03
C ASN A 253 -8.22 -13.80 11.04
N PHE A 254 -9.22 -14.66 11.30
CA PHE A 254 -10.41 -14.74 10.47
C PHE A 254 -11.18 -13.40 10.45
N VAL A 255 -11.38 -12.79 11.60
CA VAL A 255 -12.02 -11.47 11.70
C VAL A 255 -11.17 -10.40 11.00
N SER A 256 -9.86 -10.43 11.16
CA SER A 256 -8.94 -9.51 10.48
C SER A 256 -8.98 -9.68 8.96
N MET A 257 -9.03 -10.93 8.46
CA MET A 257 -9.21 -11.23 7.03
C MET A 257 -10.49 -10.60 6.48
N VAL A 258 -11.61 -10.78 7.20
CA VAL A 258 -12.91 -10.26 6.76
C VAL A 258 -12.92 -8.73 6.86
N ALA A 259 -12.66 -8.17 8.04
CA ALA A 259 -12.81 -6.74 8.31
C ALA A 259 -11.78 -5.88 7.56
N TYR A 260 -10.51 -6.28 7.55
CA TYR A 260 -9.45 -5.48 6.94
C TYR A 260 -9.17 -5.87 5.48
N GLY A 261 -9.28 -7.15 5.13
CA GLY A 261 -9.01 -7.64 3.77
C GLY A 261 -10.22 -7.59 2.86
N LEU A 262 -11.26 -8.41 3.15
CA LEU A 262 -12.37 -8.64 2.22
C LEU A 262 -13.31 -7.44 2.08
N PHE A 263 -13.62 -6.74 3.18
CA PHE A 263 -14.42 -5.52 3.12
C PHE A 263 -13.77 -4.39 2.31
N GLY A 264 -12.45 -4.43 2.11
CA GLY A 264 -11.75 -3.47 1.26
C GLY A 264 -12.15 -3.55 -0.22
N VAL A 265 -12.50 -4.75 -0.73
CA VAL A 265 -12.85 -4.95 -2.15
C VAL A 265 -14.06 -4.11 -2.59
N PRO A 266 -15.25 -4.22 -1.94
CA PRO A 266 -16.39 -3.37 -2.28
C PRO A 266 -16.08 -1.88 -2.08
N GLY A 267 -15.31 -1.51 -1.05
CA GLY A 267 -14.91 -0.11 -0.83
C GLY A 267 -14.13 0.48 -1.99
N LEU A 268 -13.15 -0.26 -2.50
CA LEU A 268 -12.32 0.14 -3.64
C LEU A 268 -13.15 0.32 -4.92
N ILE A 269 -14.06 -0.62 -5.19
CA ILE A 269 -14.93 -0.61 -6.37
C ILE A 269 -15.95 0.52 -6.29
N LEU A 270 -16.70 0.59 -5.19
CA LEU A 270 -17.75 1.59 -5.00
C LEU A 270 -17.15 3.00 -4.95
N GLY A 271 -16.00 3.17 -4.29
CA GLY A 271 -15.27 4.45 -4.28
C GLY A 271 -14.95 4.96 -5.69
N GLY A 272 -14.51 4.07 -6.58
CA GLY A 272 -14.27 4.40 -7.99
C GLY A 272 -15.54 4.77 -8.74
N ILE A 273 -16.57 3.92 -8.68
CA ILE A 273 -17.84 4.14 -9.39
C ILE A 273 -18.52 5.45 -8.96
N VAL A 274 -18.65 5.66 -7.64
CA VAL A 274 -19.28 6.86 -7.09
C VAL A 274 -18.42 8.09 -7.35
N GLY A 275 -17.09 7.97 -7.18
CA GLY A 275 -16.16 9.06 -7.49
C GLY A 275 -16.26 9.55 -8.92
N ASP A 276 -16.28 8.63 -9.88
CA ASP A 276 -16.43 8.98 -11.31
C ASP A 276 -17.81 9.55 -11.64
N ALA A 277 -18.88 9.02 -11.04
CA ALA A 277 -20.22 9.55 -11.24
C ALA A 277 -20.37 11.00 -10.73
N VAL A 278 -19.80 11.30 -9.56
CA VAL A 278 -19.82 12.68 -9.01
C VAL A 278 -18.89 13.60 -9.79
N MET A 279 -17.74 13.11 -10.26
CA MET A 279 -16.81 13.90 -11.09
C MET A 279 -17.44 14.39 -12.39
N LYS A 280 -18.35 13.63 -13.01
CA LYS A 280 -19.10 14.07 -14.19
C LYS A 280 -19.92 15.35 -13.95
N ARG A 281 -20.30 15.62 -12.72
CA ARG A 281 -21.07 16.81 -12.31
C ARG A 281 -20.18 17.92 -11.73
N ARG A 282 -19.06 17.57 -11.13
CA ARG A 282 -18.18 18.50 -10.43
C ARG A 282 -16.73 18.02 -10.46
N ALA A 283 -15.81 18.84 -10.93
CA ALA A 283 -14.38 18.48 -11.07
C ALA A 283 -13.74 18.01 -9.76
N SER A 284 -14.16 18.55 -8.61
CA SER A 284 -13.71 18.11 -7.27
C SER A 284 -14.41 16.84 -6.75
N GLY A 285 -15.28 16.21 -7.55
CA GLY A 285 -16.17 15.13 -7.14
C GLY A 285 -15.46 13.93 -6.50
N ARG A 286 -14.39 13.45 -7.13
CA ARG A 286 -13.60 12.31 -6.60
C ARG A 286 -13.06 12.58 -5.19
N LEU A 287 -12.46 13.77 -4.98
CA LEU A 287 -11.92 14.13 -3.66
C LEU A 287 -12.99 14.33 -2.61
N LEU A 288 -14.15 14.88 -2.98
CA LEU A 288 -15.29 15.02 -2.07
C LEU A 288 -15.83 13.64 -1.66
N VAL A 289 -15.99 12.71 -2.62
CA VAL A 289 -16.40 11.32 -2.31
C VAL A 289 -15.41 10.66 -1.37
N GLY A 290 -14.10 10.78 -1.62
CA GLY A 290 -13.07 10.29 -0.73
C GLY A 290 -13.13 10.93 0.67
N ALA A 291 -13.30 12.26 0.74
CA ALA A 291 -13.40 12.98 2.01
C ALA A 291 -14.63 12.55 2.84
N PHE A 292 -15.80 12.43 2.22
CA PHE A 292 -17.01 11.97 2.90
C PHE A 292 -16.94 10.49 3.28
N ALA A 293 -16.33 9.64 2.46
CA ALA A 293 -16.10 8.24 2.81
C ALA A 293 -15.18 8.11 4.03
N ILE A 294 -14.06 8.83 4.05
CA ILE A 294 -13.17 8.85 5.22
C ILE A 294 -13.88 9.41 6.43
N LEU A 295 -14.63 10.51 6.31
CA LEU A 295 -15.40 11.07 7.43
C LEU A 295 -16.44 10.07 7.96
N GLY A 296 -17.12 9.34 7.06
CA GLY A 296 -18.07 8.27 7.42
C GLY A 296 -17.40 7.05 8.08
N SER A 297 -16.12 6.77 7.78
CA SER A 297 -15.39 5.68 8.44
C SER A 297 -15.10 5.98 9.91
N VAL A 298 -14.96 7.26 10.28
CA VAL A 298 -14.60 7.68 11.64
C VAL A 298 -15.60 7.17 12.71
N PRO A 299 -16.91 7.45 12.63
CA PRO A 299 -17.85 6.93 13.63
C PRO A 299 -17.95 5.41 13.63
N LEU A 300 -17.80 4.75 12.47
CA LEU A 300 -17.84 3.29 12.40
C LEU A 300 -16.66 2.66 13.13
N ILE A 301 -15.44 3.15 12.90
CA ILE A 301 -14.25 2.67 13.59
C ILE A 301 -14.30 3.01 15.07
N PHE A 302 -14.75 4.23 15.43
CA PHE A 302 -14.92 4.64 16.81
C PHE A 302 -15.90 3.71 17.56
N LEU A 303 -17.05 3.40 16.96
CA LEU A 303 -18.03 2.47 17.51
C LEU A 303 -17.53 1.03 17.54
N ALA A 304 -16.73 0.60 16.55
CA ALA A 304 -16.10 -0.72 16.55
C ALA A 304 -15.16 -0.88 17.77
N LEU A 305 -14.30 0.09 17.99
CA LEU A 305 -13.40 0.10 19.15
C LEU A 305 -14.16 0.18 20.49
N GLY A 306 -15.31 0.87 20.53
CA GLY A 306 -16.16 0.96 21.71
C GLY A 306 -17.02 -0.28 22.00
N ARG A 307 -16.89 -1.37 21.22
CA ARG A 307 -17.64 -2.62 21.51
C ARG A 307 -17.12 -3.28 22.79
N THR A 308 -18.06 -3.86 23.53
CA THR A 308 -17.72 -4.62 24.74
C THR A 308 -16.83 -5.81 24.41
N SER A 309 -15.95 -6.17 25.36
CA SER A 309 -15.12 -7.37 25.23
C SER A 309 -15.99 -8.61 24.92
N GLY A 310 -15.59 -9.38 23.90
CA GLY A 310 -16.33 -10.55 23.43
C GLY A 310 -17.34 -10.29 22.30
N ASP A 311 -17.74 -9.03 22.02
CA ASP A 311 -18.59 -8.70 20.87
C ASP A 311 -17.77 -8.65 19.56
N ILE A 312 -17.30 -9.82 19.16
CA ILE A 312 -16.44 -9.98 17.96
C ILE A 312 -17.21 -9.68 16.68
N LEU A 313 -18.50 -10.08 16.61
CA LEU A 313 -19.31 -9.88 15.42
C LEU A 313 -19.62 -8.38 15.20
N GLY A 314 -20.02 -7.66 16.24
CA GLY A 314 -20.26 -6.23 16.19
C GLY A 314 -18.99 -5.46 15.79
N PHE A 315 -17.84 -5.83 16.37
CA PHE A 315 -16.55 -5.30 15.97
C PHE A 315 -16.26 -5.56 14.50
N MET A 316 -16.39 -6.82 14.03
CA MET A 316 -16.08 -7.23 12.65
C MET A 316 -16.88 -6.43 11.63
N ILE A 317 -18.20 -6.28 11.85
CA ILE A 317 -19.09 -5.56 10.92
C ILE A 317 -18.74 -4.06 10.90
N LEU A 318 -18.61 -3.42 12.05
CA LEU A 318 -18.34 -1.99 12.13
C LEU A 318 -16.93 -1.64 11.64
N MET A 319 -15.92 -2.38 12.06
CA MET A 319 -14.54 -2.20 11.59
C MET A 319 -14.44 -2.47 10.09
N GLY A 320 -15.09 -3.53 9.60
CA GLY A 320 -15.12 -3.87 8.18
C GLY A 320 -15.78 -2.77 7.34
N ALA A 321 -16.93 -2.26 7.75
CA ALA A 321 -17.60 -1.15 7.08
C ALA A 321 -16.72 0.13 7.10
N GLY A 322 -16.08 0.42 8.22
CA GLY A 322 -15.09 1.51 8.32
C GLY A 322 -13.92 1.33 7.35
N CYS A 323 -13.33 0.14 7.31
CA CYS A 323 -12.25 -0.18 6.36
C CYS A 323 -12.72 -0.10 4.90
N ALA A 324 -13.93 -0.58 4.57
CA ALA A 324 -14.49 -0.43 3.23
C ALA A 324 -14.52 1.04 2.78
N LEU A 325 -14.99 1.94 3.64
CA LEU A 325 -14.97 3.37 3.35
C LEU A 325 -13.54 3.91 3.23
N MET A 326 -12.60 3.46 4.05
CA MET A 326 -11.20 3.85 3.93
C MET A 326 -10.56 3.37 2.61
N TYR A 327 -10.89 2.19 2.12
CA TYR A 327 -10.35 1.68 0.85
C TYR A 327 -10.80 2.49 -0.37
N SER A 328 -11.94 3.20 -0.31
CA SER A 328 -12.39 4.11 -1.38
C SER A 328 -11.40 5.25 -1.66
N TYR A 329 -10.54 5.57 -0.69
CA TYR A 329 -9.46 6.54 -0.81
C TYR A 329 -8.54 6.24 -1.99
N TYR A 330 -8.14 4.99 -2.19
CA TYR A 330 -7.18 4.63 -3.24
C TYR A 330 -7.71 4.94 -4.64
N SER A 331 -8.96 4.56 -4.92
CA SER A 331 -9.57 4.81 -6.23
C SER A 331 -9.82 6.29 -6.49
N THR A 332 -10.19 7.07 -5.48
CA THR A 332 -10.48 8.50 -5.64
C THR A 332 -9.21 9.35 -5.74
N VAL A 333 -8.23 9.09 -4.89
CA VAL A 333 -6.99 9.89 -4.83
C VAL A 333 -6.04 9.55 -5.98
N TYR A 334 -5.83 8.26 -6.28
CA TYR A 334 -4.91 7.89 -7.37
C TYR A 334 -5.40 8.40 -8.73
N SER A 335 -6.72 8.35 -8.97
CA SER A 335 -7.29 8.94 -10.18
C SER A 335 -7.09 10.45 -10.20
N THR A 336 -7.29 11.14 -9.08
CA THR A 336 -7.11 12.60 -9.01
C THR A 336 -5.66 13.03 -9.28
N ILE A 337 -4.66 12.26 -8.82
CA ILE A 337 -3.25 12.53 -9.17
C ILE A 337 -3.06 12.54 -10.69
N GLN A 338 -3.70 11.57 -11.39
CA GLN A 338 -3.61 11.50 -12.86
C GLN A 338 -4.31 12.68 -13.55
N ASP A 339 -5.31 13.28 -12.91
CA ASP A 339 -6.10 14.38 -13.48
C ASP A 339 -5.43 15.76 -13.32
N VAL A 340 -4.55 15.93 -12.30
CA VAL A 340 -3.93 17.23 -11.99
C VAL A 340 -2.47 17.35 -12.46
N ILE A 341 -1.88 16.24 -12.91
CA ILE A 341 -0.47 16.19 -13.34
C ILE A 341 -0.39 15.87 -14.84
N GLU A 342 0.48 16.60 -15.53
CA GLU A 342 0.75 16.38 -16.96
C GLU A 342 1.19 14.92 -17.24
N PRO A 343 0.80 14.34 -18.38
CA PRO A 343 1.06 12.94 -18.70
C PRO A 343 2.52 12.52 -18.54
N GLY A 344 3.46 13.37 -18.91
CA GLY A 344 4.91 13.08 -18.81
C GLY A 344 5.45 13.06 -17.38
N LEU A 345 4.75 13.65 -16.40
CA LEU A 345 5.18 13.71 -14.99
C LEU A 345 4.37 12.81 -14.06
N ARG A 346 3.34 12.09 -14.57
CA ARG A 346 2.50 11.20 -13.73
C ARG A 346 3.30 10.16 -12.98
N GLY A 347 4.31 9.57 -13.63
CA GLY A 347 5.22 8.62 -12.98
C GLY A 347 6.00 9.25 -11.81
N THR A 348 6.56 10.44 -12.02
CA THR A 348 7.27 11.19 -10.97
C THR A 348 6.35 11.57 -9.82
N ALA A 349 5.12 12.00 -10.11
CA ALA A 349 4.13 12.37 -9.11
C ALA A 349 3.74 11.16 -8.24
N MET A 350 3.47 10.01 -8.88
CA MET A 350 3.16 8.78 -8.15
C MET A 350 4.35 8.28 -7.33
N ALA A 351 5.58 8.37 -7.85
CA ALA A 351 6.77 7.99 -7.10
C ALA A 351 6.98 8.86 -5.85
N LEU A 352 6.82 10.17 -5.98
CA LEU A 352 6.92 11.11 -4.86
C LEU A 352 5.80 10.89 -3.83
N TYR A 353 4.59 10.66 -4.32
CA TYR A 353 3.43 10.33 -3.48
C TYR A 353 3.68 9.03 -2.70
N PHE A 354 4.09 7.95 -3.37
CA PHE A 354 4.38 6.67 -2.70
C PHE A 354 5.54 6.77 -1.73
N PHE A 355 6.60 7.50 -2.07
CA PHE A 355 7.73 7.71 -1.17
C PHE A 355 7.25 8.35 0.16
N ALA A 356 6.50 9.46 0.09
CA ALA A 356 5.98 10.12 1.28
C ALA A 356 4.98 9.23 2.05
N MET A 357 4.11 8.52 1.33
CA MET A 357 3.13 7.59 1.87
C MET A 357 3.79 6.46 2.67
N TYR A 358 4.89 5.90 2.16
CA TYR A 358 5.61 4.82 2.85
C TYR A 358 6.48 5.36 3.98
N VAL A 359 7.24 6.44 3.77
CA VAL A 359 8.16 6.99 4.79
C VAL A 359 7.39 7.61 5.95
N LEU A 360 6.39 8.45 5.68
CA LEU A 360 5.67 9.21 6.71
C LEU A 360 4.42 8.49 7.22
N GLY A 361 3.82 7.61 6.41
CA GLY A 361 2.60 6.90 6.76
C GLY A 361 2.86 5.47 7.21
N ALA A 362 3.16 4.61 6.26
CA ALA A 362 3.25 3.17 6.49
C ALA A 362 4.34 2.77 7.51
N SER A 363 5.46 3.49 7.55
CA SER A 363 6.50 3.21 8.55
C SER A 363 6.14 3.73 9.94
N LEU A 364 5.54 4.91 10.03
CA LEU A 364 5.19 5.50 11.33
C LEU A 364 3.90 4.91 11.93
N GLY A 365 3.00 4.33 11.11
CA GLY A 365 1.74 3.76 11.57
C GLY A 365 1.91 2.68 12.64
N PRO A 366 2.56 1.55 12.34
CA PRO A 366 2.79 0.49 13.32
C PRO A 366 3.65 0.95 14.50
N TYR A 367 4.75 1.66 14.24
CA TYR A 367 5.67 2.12 15.29
C TYR A 367 5.01 3.14 16.22
N GLY A 368 4.37 4.17 15.67
CA GLY A 368 3.70 5.22 16.45
C GLY A 368 2.53 4.66 17.27
N THR A 369 1.71 3.78 16.68
CA THR A 369 0.62 3.12 17.41
C THR A 369 1.18 2.21 18.52
N GLY A 370 2.27 1.50 18.27
CA GLY A 370 2.96 0.68 19.26
C GLY A 370 3.50 1.50 20.44
N LEU A 371 4.14 2.64 20.17
CA LEU A 371 4.62 3.56 21.22
C LEU A 371 3.47 4.14 22.04
N LEU A 372 2.36 4.51 21.39
CA LEU A 372 1.15 4.96 22.09
C LEU A 372 0.56 3.85 22.96
N SER A 373 0.55 2.61 22.46
CA SER A 373 0.10 1.46 23.24
C SER A 373 0.98 1.25 24.48
N ASP A 374 2.30 1.32 24.33
CA ASP A 374 3.23 1.20 25.45
C ASP A 374 3.05 2.34 26.48
N PHE A 375 2.83 3.56 26.00
CA PHE A 375 2.55 4.74 26.86
C PHE A 375 1.27 4.54 27.68
N PHE A 376 0.14 4.19 27.03
CA PHE A 376 -1.12 3.99 27.73
C PHE A 376 -1.10 2.73 28.62
N THR A 377 -0.35 1.70 28.26
CA THR A 377 -0.14 0.51 29.09
C THR A 377 0.53 0.87 30.41
N ARG A 378 1.61 1.68 30.36
CA ARG A 378 2.28 2.17 31.58
C ARG A 378 1.35 3.05 32.41
N ARG A 379 0.65 3.98 31.77
CA ARG A 379 -0.31 4.83 32.48
C ARG A 379 -1.42 4.06 33.17
N ALA A 380 -1.91 2.96 32.56
CA ALA A 380 -2.88 2.07 33.19
C ALA A 380 -2.29 1.33 34.40
N ALA A 381 -1.03 0.88 34.32
CA ALA A 381 -0.32 0.27 35.43
C ALA A 381 -0.11 1.26 36.60
N ASP A 382 0.36 2.47 36.29
CA ASP A 382 0.60 3.54 37.28
C ASP A 382 -0.67 3.89 38.06
N SER A 383 -1.84 3.90 37.39
CA SER A 383 -3.12 4.19 38.04
C SER A 383 -3.55 3.16 39.08
N THR A 384 -2.97 1.96 39.06
CA THR A 384 -3.23 0.90 40.05
C THR A 384 -2.19 0.85 41.18
N GLY A 385 -1.20 1.77 41.18
CA GLY A 385 -0.13 1.81 42.18
C GLY A 385 0.93 0.71 42.03
N VAL A 386 0.91 -0.02 40.91
CA VAL A 386 1.88 -1.07 40.62
C VAL A 386 3.19 -0.46 40.14
N ILE A 387 4.26 -0.66 40.89
CA ILE A 387 5.63 -0.28 40.46
C ILE A 387 6.06 -1.25 39.37
N VAL A 388 6.09 -0.80 38.12
CA VAL A 388 6.44 -1.64 36.97
C VAL A 388 7.93 -1.57 36.69
N LEU A 389 8.63 -2.67 36.94
CA LEU A 389 10.06 -2.78 36.65
C LEU A 389 10.36 -3.63 35.38
N THR A 390 9.41 -4.43 34.92
CA THR A 390 9.61 -5.37 33.79
C THR A 390 8.47 -5.36 32.79
N GLN A 391 8.75 -5.78 31.54
CA GLN A 391 7.74 -5.92 30.48
C GLN A 391 6.67 -6.99 30.84
N GLN A 392 7.02 -8.00 31.63
CA GLN A 392 6.08 -9.02 32.10
C GLN A 392 5.05 -8.45 33.07
N ALA A 393 5.44 -7.55 33.97
CA ALA A 393 4.54 -6.88 34.90
C ALA A 393 3.51 -5.98 34.20
N LEU A 394 3.78 -5.54 32.99
CA LEU A 394 2.86 -4.74 32.15
C LEU A 394 1.79 -5.59 31.43
N GLU A 395 1.94 -6.92 31.36
CA GLU A 395 1.08 -7.79 30.57
C GLU A 395 -0.44 -7.64 30.87
N PRO A 396 -0.89 -7.53 32.12
CA PRO A 396 -2.31 -7.33 32.44
C PRO A 396 -2.91 -6.02 31.91
N PHE A 397 -2.06 -5.01 31.68
CA PHE A 397 -2.48 -3.67 31.26
C PHE A 397 -2.44 -3.46 29.75
N ARG A 398 -1.86 -4.40 28.98
CA ARG A 398 -1.65 -4.25 27.54
C ARG A 398 -2.94 -4.20 26.72
N ALA A 399 -4.00 -4.90 27.18
CA ALA A 399 -5.29 -4.82 26.52
C ALA A 399 -5.86 -3.40 26.57
N ALA A 400 -5.83 -2.77 27.75
CA ALA A 400 -6.28 -1.40 27.96
C ALA A 400 -5.40 -0.39 27.21
N GLY A 401 -4.07 -0.58 27.24
CA GLY A 401 -3.12 0.29 26.53
C GLY A 401 -3.32 0.28 25.03
N LEU A 402 -3.43 -0.90 24.41
CA LEU A 402 -3.66 -1.04 22.98
C LEU A 402 -5.05 -0.51 22.59
N HIS A 403 -6.08 -0.78 23.39
CA HIS A 403 -7.41 -0.24 23.16
C HIS A 403 -7.40 1.29 23.10
N ALA A 404 -6.77 1.95 24.08
CA ALA A 404 -6.64 3.40 24.10
C ALA A 404 -5.83 3.91 22.88
N ALA A 405 -4.75 3.24 22.50
CA ALA A 405 -3.91 3.63 21.38
C ALA A 405 -4.63 3.55 20.03
N MET A 406 -5.52 2.56 19.85
CA MET A 406 -6.25 2.39 18.58
C MET A 406 -7.16 3.57 18.24
N TYR A 407 -7.56 4.40 19.21
CA TYR A 407 -8.34 5.62 18.95
C TYR A 407 -7.57 6.71 18.20
N ILE A 408 -6.25 6.56 18.00
CA ILE A 408 -5.49 7.43 17.07
C ILE A 408 -6.03 7.30 15.64
N ILE A 409 -6.55 6.15 15.26
CA ILE A 409 -7.04 5.85 13.90
C ILE A 409 -8.24 6.75 13.53
N PRO A 410 -9.37 6.76 14.25
CA PRO A 410 -10.48 7.67 13.97
C PRO A 410 -10.07 9.15 14.13
N THR A 411 -9.16 9.48 15.06
CA THR A 411 -8.66 10.85 15.23
C THR A 411 -7.91 11.33 13.98
N LEU A 412 -6.96 10.55 13.46
CA LEU A 412 -6.28 10.86 12.20
C LEU A 412 -7.21 10.76 10.99
N GLY A 413 -8.29 9.95 11.08
CA GLY A 413 -9.35 9.89 10.08
C GLY A 413 -10.06 11.24 9.89
N VAL A 414 -10.35 11.96 10.97
CA VAL A 414 -10.89 13.33 10.89
C VAL A 414 -9.90 14.27 10.20
N MET A 415 -8.63 14.24 10.61
CA MET A 415 -7.59 15.07 9.99
C MET A 415 -7.45 14.76 8.48
N LEU A 416 -7.48 13.50 8.11
CA LEU A 416 -7.41 13.05 6.72
C LEU A 416 -8.61 13.60 5.91
N ALA A 417 -9.82 13.53 6.45
CA ALA A 417 -11.00 14.08 5.79
C ALA A 417 -10.86 15.59 5.56
N LEU A 418 -10.38 16.34 6.55
CA LEU A 418 -10.12 17.79 6.44
C LEU A 418 -9.08 18.10 5.36
N VAL A 419 -8.00 17.32 5.28
CA VAL A 419 -6.96 17.45 4.24
C VAL A 419 -7.55 17.19 2.85
N LEU A 420 -8.41 16.18 2.68
CA LEU A 420 -9.08 15.90 1.42
C LEU A 420 -10.08 17.02 1.04
N PHE A 421 -10.80 17.58 2.02
CA PHE A 421 -11.65 18.77 1.78
C PHE A 421 -10.81 19.98 1.35
N ALA A 422 -9.63 20.21 1.94
CA ALA A 422 -8.71 21.26 1.50
C ALA A 422 -8.22 21.00 0.05
N ALA A 423 -7.85 19.77 -0.27
CA ALA A 423 -7.47 19.36 -1.63
C ALA A 423 -8.60 19.59 -2.64
N SER A 424 -9.86 19.33 -2.26
CA SER A 424 -11.02 19.52 -3.13
C SER A 424 -11.24 20.98 -3.54
N ARG A 425 -10.71 21.95 -2.77
CA ARG A 425 -10.78 23.38 -3.10
C ARG A 425 -9.75 23.82 -4.15
N THR A 426 -8.66 23.08 -4.27
CA THR A 426 -7.56 23.41 -5.19
C THR A 426 -7.64 22.67 -6.52
N VAL A 427 -8.23 21.48 -6.54
CA VAL A 427 -8.20 20.54 -7.67
C VAL A 427 -8.80 21.12 -8.95
N THR A 428 -9.89 21.87 -8.87
CA THR A 428 -10.55 22.47 -10.06
C THR A 428 -9.61 23.43 -10.79
N LYS A 429 -8.95 24.32 -10.02
CA LYS A 429 -7.99 25.29 -10.58
C LYS A 429 -6.76 24.60 -11.17
N ASP A 430 -6.28 23.54 -10.55
CA ASP A 430 -5.11 22.82 -11.04
C ASP A 430 -5.45 22.02 -12.31
N MET A 431 -6.64 21.41 -12.40
CA MET A 431 -7.14 20.77 -13.62
C MET A 431 -7.32 21.78 -14.78
N GLU A 432 -7.92 22.95 -14.52
CA GLU A 432 -8.08 24.02 -15.51
C GLU A 432 -6.72 24.50 -16.03
N ARG A 433 -5.73 24.71 -15.13
CA ARG A 433 -4.36 25.07 -15.52
C ARG A 433 -3.69 24.01 -16.39
N LEU A 434 -3.89 22.74 -16.07
CA LEU A 434 -3.36 21.64 -16.85
C LEU A 434 -4.01 21.59 -18.25
N HIS A 435 -5.34 21.70 -18.33
CA HIS A 435 -6.06 21.70 -19.60
C HIS A 435 -5.64 22.89 -20.49
N HIS A 436 -5.53 24.08 -19.91
CA HIS A 436 -5.07 25.27 -20.66
C HIS A 436 -3.65 25.09 -21.20
N TRP A 437 -2.74 24.56 -20.39
CA TRP A 437 -1.38 24.26 -20.83
C TRP A 437 -1.34 23.20 -21.95
N MET A 438 -2.11 22.11 -21.83
CA MET A 438 -2.19 21.09 -22.87
C MET A 438 -2.74 21.63 -24.17
N TYR A 439 -3.79 22.44 -24.11
CA TYR A 439 -4.38 23.08 -25.30
C TYR A 439 -3.36 23.99 -26.02
N LYS A 440 -2.67 24.84 -25.26
CA LYS A 440 -1.65 25.74 -25.80
C LYS A 440 -0.51 24.98 -26.47
N SER A 441 0.00 23.92 -25.83
CA SER A 441 1.10 23.09 -26.36
C SER A 441 0.69 22.39 -27.67
N THR A 442 -0.54 21.87 -27.75
CA THR A 442 -1.06 21.20 -28.95
C THR A 442 -1.20 22.17 -30.11
N THR A 443 -1.64 23.40 -29.84
CA THR A 443 -1.80 24.45 -30.87
C THR A 443 -0.44 24.93 -31.39
N GLU A 444 0.56 25.08 -30.50
CA GLU A 444 1.93 25.46 -30.89
C GLU A 444 2.62 24.35 -31.71
N ASP A 445 2.42 23.08 -31.37
CA ASP A 445 2.94 21.95 -32.13
C ASP A 445 2.30 21.87 -33.53
N ALA A 446 0.99 22.05 -33.63
CA ALA A 446 0.28 22.09 -34.93
C ALA A 446 0.77 23.23 -35.82
N LEU A 447 1.06 24.41 -35.27
CA LEU A 447 1.59 25.54 -36.00
C LEU A 447 3.06 25.29 -36.44
N ALA A 448 3.87 24.65 -35.62
CA ALA A 448 5.26 24.28 -35.94
C ALA A 448 5.30 23.23 -37.08
N ASP A 449 4.43 22.20 -37.01
CA ASP A 449 4.30 21.20 -38.07
C ASP A 449 3.81 21.79 -39.37
N ALA A 450 2.87 22.71 -39.32
CA ALA A 450 2.39 23.45 -40.54
C ALA A 450 3.50 24.33 -41.12
N ALA A 451 4.31 24.98 -40.31
CA ALA A 451 5.44 25.78 -40.75
C ALA A 451 6.56 24.96 -41.41
N THR A 452 6.78 23.73 -40.92
CA THR A 452 7.78 22.78 -41.48
C THR A 452 7.26 22.07 -42.75
N ALA A 453 5.94 21.93 -42.90
CA ALA A 453 5.29 21.32 -44.08
C ALA A 453 5.07 22.29 -45.22
N ALA A 454 5.22 23.61 -45.03
CA ALA A 454 5.15 24.59 -46.10
C ALA A 454 6.34 24.40 -47.06
N PRO A 455 6.13 24.08 -48.36
CA PRO A 455 7.21 23.95 -49.30
C PRO A 455 7.92 25.27 -49.43
N SER A 456 9.26 25.26 -49.47
CA SER A 456 10.10 26.41 -49.81
C SER A 456 9.74 26.90 -51.23
N LEU A 457 8.75 27.79 -51.33
CA LEU A 457 8.49 28.57 -52.54
C LEU A 457 9.47 29.73 -52.61
N ALA A 458 10.78 29.43 -52.74
CA ALA A 458 11.80 30.42 -53.02
C ALA A 458 13.00 29.72 -53.68
N SER A 459 12.91 29.44 -54.96
CA SER A 459 14.03 29.37 -55.90
C SER A 459 13.54 29.55 -57.34
#